data_c6d1abcdb8e91d03b3db2cc6e85e7e41
#
_entry.id   c6d1abcdb8e91d03b3db2cc6e85e7e41
#
_cell.length_a   1.000
_cell.length_b   1.000
_cell.length_c   1.000
_cell.angle_alpha   90.00
_cell.angle_beta   90.00
_cell.angle_gamma   90.00
#
_symmetry.space_group_name_H-M   'P 1'
#
loop_
_entity.id
_entity.type
_entity.pdbx_description
1 polymer ?
#
loop_
_entity_poly.entity_id
_entity_poly.type
_entity_poly.pdbx_seq_one_letter_code
_entity_poly.pdbx_strand_id
1 'polypeptide(L)'
;HLTDKNDLGIHTEMFSDGVLKLIRSGNITGKYKTIHRGKTVGSFAAGSRELFEFLNNNPQIEMHPSDYTNHPFIISQHDNMVAINAALEIDLTGQVCADSLGQKLYSGMGGHADFMRGAALAKNGKPIIAMPSTARSAEGICSRIVPCLHEGAGVVTTRGDIHYVVTEYGVA
;
A
#
# COMPACT_ATOMS: atom_id res chain seq x y z
N HIS A 1 12.97 -1.97 -7.59
CA HIS A 1 13.24 -0.53 -7.32
C HIS A 1 13.59 -0.22 -5.85
N LEU A 2 13.54 -1.22 -4.94
CA LEU A 2 13.98 -1.06 -3.55
C LEU A 2 15.31 -1.76 -3.24
N THR A 3 15.93 -2.38 -4.23
CA THR A 3 17.19 -3.13 -4.08
C THR A 3 18.42 -2.26 -3.83
N ASP A 4 18.30 -0.96 -4.09
CA ASP A 4 19.31 0.06 -3.80
C ASP A 4 19.09 0.78 -2.45
N LYS A 5 18.03 0.41 -1.72
CA LYS A 5 17.70 0.93 -0.39
C LYS A 5 18.18 -0.03 0.70
N ASN A 6 18.55 0.52 1.83
CA ASN A 6 19.06 -0.26 2.96
C ASN A 6 18.28 0.05 4.24
N ASP A 7 18.32 -0.91 5.17
CA ASP A 7 17.70 -0.80 6.48
C ASP A 7 16.20 -0.49 6.46
N LEU A 8 15.49 -0.97 5.43
CA LEU A 8 14.04 -0.81 5.32
C LEU A 8 13.32 -1.53 6.47
N GLY A 9 12.20 -0.96 6.90
CA GLY A 9 11.24 -1.60 7.80
C GLY A 9 9.95 -1.95 7.07
N ILE A 10 9.32 -3.06 7.44
CA ILE A 10 8.03 -3.47 6.88
C ILE A 10 6.97 -3.54 7.96
N HIS A 11 5.84 -2.92 7.66
CA HIS A 11 4.55 -3.07 8.32
C HIS A 11 3.50 -3.04 7.22
N THR A 12 2.92 -4.17 6.89
CA THR A 12 2.06 -4.34 5.70
C THR A 12 0.90 -5.28 5.99
N GLU A 13 -0.21 -5.13 5.29
CA GLU A 13 -1.30 -6.11 5.34
C GLU A 13 -0.85 -7.43 4.73
N MET A 14 -0.37 -7.41 3.48
CA MET A 14 0.00 -8.61 2.73
C MET A 14 1.52 -8.78 2.64
N PHE A 15 1.99 -9.97 2.99
CA PHE A 15 3.36 -10.41 2.79
C PHE A 15 3.50 -11.10 1.43
N SER A 16 4.48 -10.73 0.64
CA SER A 16 4.66 -11.26 -0.72
C SER A 16 6.09 -11.73 -0.98
N ASP A 17 6.29 -12.47 -2.07
CA ASP A 17 7.63 -12.89 -2.54
C ASP A 17 8.59 -11.71 -2.76
N GLY A 18 8.05 -10.53 -3.09
CA GLY A 18 8.86 -9.31 -3.22
C GLY A 18 9.50 -8.89 -1.89
N VAL A 19 8.77 -9.02 -0.80
CA VAL A 19 9.29 -8.75 0.56
C VAL A 19 10.33 -9.80 0.94
N LEU A 20 10.07 -11.08 0.66
CA LEU A 20 11.03 -12.17 0.90
C LEU A 20 12.37 -11.91 0.20
N LYS A 21 12.35 -11.51 -1.07
CA LYS A 21 13.56 -11.17 -1.83
C LYS A 21 14.38 -10.06 -1.17
N LEU A 22 13.70 -9.00 -0.72
CA LEU A 22 14.35 -7.86 -0.05
C LEU A 22 14.89 -8.20 1.34
N ILE A 23 14.27 -9.12 2.07
CA ILE A 23 14.81 -9.63 3.34
C ILE A 23 16.08 -10.42 3.08
N ARG A 24 16.08 -11.35 2.12
CA ARG A 24 17.24 -12.19 1.79
C ARG A 24 18.43 -11.41 1.25
N SER A 25 18.18 -10.33 0.52
CA SER A 25 19.23 -9.41 0.06
C SER A 25 19.75 -8.46 1.13
N GLY A 26 19.17 -8.48 2.35
CA GLY A 26 19.59 -7.63 3.46
C GLY A 26 19.05 -6.19 3.40
N ASN A 27 18.19 -5.87 2.44
CA ASN A 27 17.59 -4.54 2.32
C ASN A 27 16.59 -4.25 3.44
N ILE A 28 15.87 -5.28 3.92
CA ILE A 28 14.90 -5.17 5.02
C ILE A 28 15.54 -5.72 6.29
N THR A 29 15.83 -4.85 7.24
CA THR A 29 16.39 -5.21 8.55
C THR A 29 15.45 -4.88 9.70
N GLY A 30 14.50 -3.99 9.50
CA GLY A 30 13.62 -3.46 10.55
C GLY A 30 14.35 -2.67 11.64
N LYS A 31 15.65 -2.42 11.49
CA LYS A 31 16.54 -1.84 12.50
C LYS A 31 16.06 -0.47 13.01
N TYR A 32 15.50 0.33 12.14
CA TYR A 32 15.06 1.70 12.46
C TYR A 32 13.55 1.84 12.64
N LYS A 33 12.80 0.74 12.69
CA LYS A 33 11.37 0.82 13.00
C LYS A 33 11.14 1.44 14.37
N THR A 34 10.12 2.29 14.49
CA THR A 34 9.73 2.94 15.73
C THR A 34 9.13 1.95 16.71
N ILE A 35 8.21 1.11 16.23
CA ILE A 35 7.64 -0.04 16.96
C ILE A 35 7.97 -1.34 16.22
N HIS A 36 7.93 -2.49 16.88
CA HIS A 36 8.33 -3.79 16.33
C HIS A 36 9.73 -3.76 15.70
N ARG A 37 10.69 -3.17 16.42
CA ARG A 37 12.07 -3.02 15.94
C ARG A 37 12.71 -4.38 15.65
N GLY A 38 13.34 -4.50 14.47
CA GLY A 38 13.97 -5.75 14.02
C GLY A 38 12.97 -6.80 13.52
N LYS A 39 11.68 -6.48 13.47
CA LYS A 39 10.63 -7.38 13.00
C LYS A 39 10.02 -6.89 11.69
N THR A 40 9.63 -7.84 10.86
CA THR A 40 8.76 -7.60 9.72
C THR A 40 7.34 -8.00 10.12
N VAL A 41 6.40 -7.06 10.03
CA VAL A 41 5.02 -7.24 10.46
C VAL A 41 4.11 -7.39 9.26
N GLY A 42 3.24 -8.40 9.27
CA GLY A 42 2.20 -8.61 8.27
C GLY A 42 0.92 -9.17 8.88
N SER A 43 -0.16 -9.21 8.08
CA SER A 43 -1.44 -9.79 8.49
C SER A 43 -1.68 -11.13 7.82
N PHE A 44 -1.41 -11.23 6.53
CA PHE A 44 -1.49 -12.49 5.80
C PHE A 44 -0.39 -12.56 4.72
N ALA A 45 -0.22 -13.72 4.12
CA ALA A 45 0.76 -13.94 3.09
C ALA A 45 0.12 -14.50 1.81
N ALA A 46 0.60 -14.02 0.67
CA ALA A 46 0.24 -14.55 -0.64
C ALA A 46 1.50 -14.62 -1.51
N GLY A 47 1.83 -15.82 -1.99
CA GLY A 47 3.02 -16.04 -2.79
C GLY A 47 3.39 -17.51 -2.95
N SER A 48 4.66 -17.76 -3.19
CA SER A 48 5.21 -19.09 -3.45
C SER A 48 5.25 -19.96 -2.18
N ARG A 49 5.44 -21.27 -2.40
CA ARG A 49 5.72 -22.22 -1.32
C ARG A 49 6.96 -21.79 -0.50
N GLU A 50 7.97 -21.26 -1.17
CA GLU A 50 9.19 -20.78 -0.55
C GLU A 50 8.93 -19.65 0.46
N LEU A 51 7.97 -18.75 0.15
CA LEU A 51 7.52 -17.72 1.08
C LEU A 51 6.94 -18.33 2.36
N PHE A 52 6.03 -19.30 2.23
CA PHE A 52 5.41 -19.96 3.39
C PHE A 52 6.42 -20.75 4.24
N GLU A 53 7.36 -21.42 3.60
CA GLU A 53 8.47 -22.11 4.29
C GLU A 53 9.34 -21.11 5.06
N PHE A 54 9.62 -19.94 4.49
CA PHE A 54 10.37 -18.87 5.16
C PHE A 54 9.63 -18.27 6.36
N LEU A 55 8.30 -18.12 6.27
CA LEU A 55 7.49 -17.58 7.36
C LEU A 55 7.38 -18.54 8.55
N ASN A 56 7.47 -19.84 8.29
CA ASN A 56 7.26 -20.87 9.30
C ASN A 56 8.34 -20.82 10.39
N ASN A 57 7.92 -20.63 11.63
CA ASN A 57 8.80 -20.57 12.81
C ASN A 57 9.95 -19.54 12.69
N ASN A 58 9.76 -18.46 11.92
CA ASN A 58 10.77 -17.43 11.74
C ASN A 58 10.60 -16.31 12.79
N PRO A 59 11.53 -16.15 13.74
CA PRO A 59 11.41 -15.16 14.80
C PRO A 59 11.52 -13.72 14.32
N GLN A 60 11.94 -13.46 13.10
CA GLN A 60 11.99 -12.12 12.51
C GLN A 60 10.62 -11.65 11.99
N ILE A 61 9.68 -12.57 11.87
CA ILE A 61 8.36 -12.32 11.32
C ILE A 61 7.32 -12.29 12.43
N GLU A 62 6.46 -11.30 12.43
CA GLU A 62 5.30 -11.22 13.29
C GLU A 62 4.04 -11.12 12.44
N MET A 63 3.17 -12.11 12.59
CA MET A 63 1.85 -12.10 11.93
C MET A 63 0.81 -11.66 12.96
N HIS A 64 0.14 -10.55 12.68
CA HIS A 64 -0.92 -9.99 13.52
C HIS A 64 -2.25 -10.00 12.78
N PRO A 65 -3.39 -10.01 13.50
CA PRO A 65 -4.69 -9.88 12.86
C PRO A 65 -4.84 -8.51 12.19
N SER A 66 -5.69 -8.43 11.17
CA SER A 66 -5.82 -7.23 10.34
C SER A 66 -6.36 -6.01 11.11
N ASP A 67 -7.14 -6.20 12.15
CA ASP A 67 -7.60 -5.13 13.03
C ASP A 67 -6.45 -4.42 13.77
N TYR A 68 -5.33 -5.12 13.99
CA TYR A 68 -4.10 -4.52 14.50
C TYR A 68 -3.25 -3.93 13.37
N THR A 69 -2.94 -4.76 12.36
CA THR A 69 -1.98 -4.38 11.30
C THR A 69 -2.48 -3.19 10.48
N ASN A 70 -3.79 -3.14 10.20
CA ASN A 70 -4.42 -2.08 9.41
C ASN A 70 -4.91 -0.91 10.29
N HIS A 71 -4.75 -0.98 11.61
CA HIS A 71 -5.26 0.09 12.47
C HIS A 71 -4.50 1.41 12.23
N PRO A 72 -5.15 2.51 11.80
CA PRO A 72 -4.45 3.76 11.46
C PRO A 72 -3.59 4.32 12.60
N PHE A 73 -4.02 4.14 13.85
CA PHE A 73 -3.22 4.54 15.01
C PHE A 73 -1.93 3.72 15.14
N ILE A 74 -1.95 2.42 14.85
CA ILE A 74 -0.74 1.58 14.88
C ILE A 74 0.19 1.97 13.73
N ILE A 75 -0.35 2.14 12.52
CA ILE A 75 0.40 2.56 11.34
C ILE A 75 1.07 3.93 11.59
N SER A 76 0.36 4.88 12.21
CA SER A 76 0.86 6.23 12.48
C SER A 76 2.01 6.29 13.48
N GLN A 77 2.23 5.23 14.27
CA GLN A 77 3.37 5.13 15.19
C GLN A 77 4.71 4.85 14.50
N HIS A 78 4.70 4.54 13.21
CA HIS A 78 5.92 4.35 12.43
C HIS A 78 6.40 5.68 11.85
N ASP A 79 7.49 6.24 12.38
CA ASP A 79 8.15 7.39 11.78
C ASP A 79 8.57 7.07 10.33
N ASN A 80 8.40 8.03 9.43
CA ASN A 80 8.71 7.89 7.99
C ASN A 80 7.92 6.78 7.29
N MET A 81 6.70 6.51 7.73
CA MET A 81 5.84 5.49 7.10
C MET A 81 5.58 5.86 5.63
N VAL A 82 5.86 4.94 4.73
CA VAL A 82 5.54 5.05 3.30
C VAL A 82 4.47 4.02 2.98
N ALA A 83 3.24 4.48 2.78
CA ALA A 83 2.15 3.64 2.31
C ALA A 83 2.00 3.78 0.79
N ILE A 84 2.08 2.68 0.06
CA ILE A 84 1.93 2.66 -1.40
C ILE A 84 0.74 1.79 -1.74
N ASN A 85 -0.28 2.39 -2.32
CA ASN A 85 -1.48 1.71 -2.77
C ASN A 85 -1.75 1.98 -4.25
N ALA A 86 -2.37 1.01 -4.92
CA ALA A 86 -2.86 1.18 -6.28
C ALA A 86 -4.29 1.75 -6.25
N ALA A 87 -4.73 2.32 -7.36
CA ALA A 87 -6.11 2.78 -7.55
C ALA A 87 -6.65 2.35 -8.91
N LEU A 88 -7.95 2.35 -9.09
CA LEU A 88 -8.60 2.17 -10.39
C LEU A 88 -8.71 3.51 -11.10
N GLU A 89 -9.11 4.56 -10.40
CA GLU A 89 -9.14 5.93 -10.92
C GLU A 89 -8.95 6.96 -9.80
N ILE A 90 -8.51 8.14 -10.18
CA ILE A 90 -8.42 9.33 -9.32
C ILE A 90 -8.99 10.54 -10.05
N ASP A 91 -9.77 11.38 -9.36
CA ASP A 91 -10.26 12.61 -9.95
C ASP A 91 -9.33 13.82 -9.70
N LEU A 92 -9.56 14.91 -10.46
CA LEU A 92 -8.77 16.14 -10.35
C LEU A 92 -8.90 16.85 -8.99
N THR A 93 -9.81 16.40 -8.14
CA THR A 93 -9.94 16.90 -6.77
C THR A 93 -9.22 16.04 -5.74
N GLY A 94 -8.60 14.92 -6.17
CA GLY A 94 -7.86 14.00 -5.34
C GLY A 94 -8.68 12.91 -4.66
N GLN A 95 -9.93 12.68 -5.09
CA GLN A 95 -10.70 11.52 -4.62
C GLN A 95 -10.27 10.26 -5.36
N VAL A 96 -10.07 9.17 -4.63
CA VAL A 96 -9.56 7.91 -5.17
C VAL A 96 -10.60 6.81 -5.09
N CYS A 97 -10.88 6.18 -6.23
CA CYS A 97 -11.60 4.92 -6.32
C CYS A 97 -10.63 3.77 -6.54
N ALA A 98 -10.74 2.71 -5.73
CA ALA A 98 -9.87 1.54 -5.79
C ALA A 98 -10.64 0.21 -5.84
N ASP A 99 -11.95 0.22 -5.63
CA ASP A 99 -12.77 -0.98 -5.45
C ASP A 99 -13.90 -1.14 -6.49
N SER A 100 -14.17 -0.11 -7.30
CA SER A 100 -15.29 -0.13 -8.24
C SER A 100 -14.94 0.54 -9.58
N LEU A 101 -15.69 0.17 -10.62
CA LEU A 101 -15.71 0.82 -11.93
C LEU A 101 -17.14 1.35 -12.15
N GLY A 102 -17.37 2.62 -11.83
CA GLY A 102 -18.70 3.17 -11.70
C GLY A 102 -19.50 2.39 -10.64
N GLN A 103 -20.70 1.97 -10.99
CA GLN A 103 -21.58 1.19 -10.09
C GLN A 103 -21.15 -0.29 -9.89
N LYS A 104 -20.20 -0.77 -10.67
CA LYS A 104 -19.76 -2.17 -10.59
C LYS A 104 -18.63 -2.33 -9.60
N LEU A 105 -18.90 -3.01 -8.47
CA LEU A 105 -17.86 -3.43 -7.53
C LEU A 105 -16.89 -4.40 -8.21
N TYR A 106 -15.61 -4.12 -8.08
CA TYR A 106 -14.50 -4.89 -8.63
C TYR A 106 -13.82 -5.72 -7.54
N SER A 107 -13.70 -5.16 -6.34
CA SER A 107 -13.09 -5.80 -5.17
C SER A 107 -13.66 -5.20 -3.88
N GLY A 108 -13.21 -5.67 -2.74
CA GLY A 108 -13.31 -4.94 -1.48
C GLY A 108 -12.24 -3.85 -1.39
N MET A 109 -12.41 -2.91 -0.48
CA MET A 109 -11.45 -1.82 -0.26
C MET A 109 -10.17 -2.28 0.48
N GLY A 110 -10.23 -3.43 1.21
CA GLY A 110 -9.12 -3.92 2.02
C GLY A 110 -8.63 -2.87 3.03
N GLY A 111 -7.33 -2.89 3.32
CA GLY A 111 -6.67 -1.91 4.20
C GLY A 111 -6.25 -0.60 3.51
N HIS A 112 -6.70 -0.34 2.28
CA HIS A 112 -6.25 0.81 1.50
C HIS A 112 -6.41 2.14 2.27
N ALA A 113 -7.64 2.46 2.69
CA ALA A 113 -7.93 3.71 3.41
C ALA A 113 -7.20 3.78 4.76
N ASP A 114 -7.06 2.65 5.44
CA ASP A 114 -6.40 2.58 6.75
C ASP A 114 -4.91 2.92 6.64
N PHE A 115 -4.21 2.32 5.67
CA PHE A 115 -2.80 2.59 5.43
C PHE A 115 -2.55 4.02 4.94
N MET A 116 -3.41 4.54 4.06
CA MET A 116 -3.30 5.92 3.60
C MET A 116 -3.47 6.90 4.76
N ARG A 117 -4.52 6.74 5.57
CA ARG A 117 -4.76 7.56 6.75
C ARG A 117 -3.68 7.42 7.81
N GLY A 118 -3.27 6.20 8.11
CA GLY A 118 -2.19 5.94 9.06
C GLY A 118 -0.87 6.59 8.66
N ALA A 119 -0.51 6.50 7.37
CA ALA A 119 0.69 7.16 6.85
C ALA A 119 0.55 8.69 6.84
N ALA A 120 -0.63 9.24 6.53
CA ALA A 120 -0.86 10.69 6.59
C ALA A 120 -0.69 11.26 8.01
N LEU A 121 -1.03 10.49 9.03
CA LEU A 121 -0.88 10.85 10.44
C LEU A 121 0.53 10.60 11.00
N ALA A 122 1.31 9.74 10.35
CA ALA A 122 2.65 9.38 10.80
C ALA A 122 3.62 10.56 10.65
N LYS A 123 4.58 10.67 11.59
CA LYS A 123 5.63 11.68 11.48
C LYS A 123 6.47 11.45 10.22
N ASN A 124 6.53 12.45 9.33
CA ASN A 124 7.14 12.38 8.02
C ASN A 124 6.54 11.28 7.11
N GLY A 125 5.30 10.90 7.34
CA GLY A 125 4.63 9.86 6.58
C GLY A 125 4.33 10.29 5.14
N LYS A 126 4.25 9.31 4.25
CA LYS A 126 4.04 9.52 2.80
C LYS A 126 2.99 8.55 2.28
N PRO A 127 1.71 8.92 2.30
CA PRO A 127 0.67 8.19 1.61
C PRO A 127 0.77 8.45 0.10
N ILE A 128 0.98 7.38 -0.66
CA ILE A 128 1.26 7.41 -2.10
C ILE A 128 0.24 6.54 -2.83
N ILE A 129 -0.41 7.11 -3.83
CA ILE A 129 -1.13 6.35 -4.85
C ILE A 129 -0.21 6.15 -6.04
N ALA A 130 0.05 4.90 -6.40
CA ALA A 130 0.88 4.54 -7.56
C ALA A 130 0.05 3.74 -8.57
N MET A 131 -0.14 4.28 -9.76
CA MET A 131 -0.94 3.65 -10.80
C MET A 131 -0.50 4.08 -12.19
N PRO A 132 -0.68 3.25 -13.24
CA PRO A 132 -0.58 3.73 -14.62
C PRO A 132 -1.63 4.82 -14.88
N SER A 133 -1.26 5.87 -15.64
CA SER A 133 -2.18 6.97 -15.98
C SER A 133 -3.34 6.55 -16.87
N THR A 134 -3.20 5.40 -17.57
CA THR A 134 -4.18 4.86 -18.49
C THR A 134 -4.47 3.38 -18.24
N ALA A 135 -5.61 2.92 -18.73
CA ALA A 135 -5.97 1.51 -18.77
C ALA A 135 -6.57 1.15 -20.15
N ARG A 136 -6.58 -0.15 -20.46
CA ARG A 136 -7.30 -0.68 -21.64
C ARG A 136 -8.72 -1.05 -21.23
N SER A 137 -9.69 -0.56 -21.98
CA SER A 137 -11.10 -0.94 -21.90
C SER A 137 -11.54 -1.61 -23.21
N ALA A 138 -12.79 -2.06 -23.26
CA ALA A 138 -13.39 -2.58 -24.50
C ALA A 138 -13.45 -1.51 -25.62
N GLU A 139 -13.52 -0.24 -25.24
CA GLU A 139 -13.62 0.91 -26.17
C GLU A 139 -12.25 1.51 -26.54
N GLY A 140 -11.16 0.95 -26.00
CA GLY A 140 -9.81 1.42 -26.27
C GLY A 140 -9.04 1.83 -25.01
N ILE A 141 -8.10 2.76 -25.15
CA ILE A 141 -7.32 3.30 -24.05
C ILE A 141 -8.11 4.40 -23.37
N CYS A 142 -8.32 4.30 -22.06
CA CYS A 142 -8.96 5.32 -21.23
C CYS A 142 -8.01 5.89 -20.19
N SER A 143 -8.20 7.17 -19.84
CA SER A 143 -7.48 7.81 -18.71
C SER A 143 -8.01 7.27 -17.39
N ARG A 144 -7.12 7.07 -16.45
CA ARG A 144 -7.44 6.75 -15.04
C ARG A 144 -7.38 7.99 -14.14
N ILE A 145 -6.91 9.11 -14.69
CA ILE A 145 -7.00 10.44 -14.08
C ILE A 145 -8.17 11.14 -14.77
N VAL A 146 -9.23 11.40 -14.03
CA VAL A 146 -10.52 11.85 -14.56
C VAL A 146 -10.95 13.18 -13.94
N PRO A 147 -11.77 14.01 -14.62
CA PRO A 147 -12.28 15.24 -14.03
C PRO A 147 -13.10 14.99 -12.76
N CYS A 148 -13.97 13.99 -12.79
CA CYS A 148 -14.75 13.47 -11.68
C CYS A 148 -14.76 11.96 -11.76
N LEU A 149 -14.80 11.27 -10.61
CA LEU A 149 -14.97 9.81 -10.58
C LEU A 149 -16.22 9.42 -11.37
N HIS A 150 -16.20 8.24 -11.99
CA HIS A 150 -17.36 7.72 -12.70
C HIS A 150 -18.59 7.63 -11.78
N GLU A 151 -19.74 7.87 -12.35
CA GLU A 151 -21.01 7.83 -11.61
C GLU A 151 -21.20 6.49 -10.89
N GLY A 152 -21.45 6.56 -9.58
CA GLY A 152 -21.58 5.39 -8.71
C GLY A 152 -20.27 4.78 -8.23
N ALA A 153 -19.12 5.32 -8.60
CA ALA A 153 -17.82 4.87 -8.09
C ALA A 153 -17.67 5.25 -6.61
N GLY A 154 -17.15 4.31 -5.82
CA GLY A 154 -16.86 4.53 -4.39
C GLY A 154 -15.60 5.40 -4.18
N VAL A 155 -15.64 6.29 -3.20
CA VAL A 155 -14.46 7.01 -2.74
C VAL A 155 -13.80 6.19 -1.64
N VAL A 156 -12.78 5.41 -1.98
CA VAL A 156 -12.06 4.57 -1.01
C VAL A 156 -11.11 5.42 -0.16
N THR A 157 -10.42 6.37 -0.77
CA THR A 157 -9.57 7.32 -0.05
C THR A 157 -9.92 8.74 -0.41
N THR A 158 -10.07 9.57 0.63
CA THR A 158 -10.42 10.97 0.47
C THR A 158 -9.19 11.80 0.10
N ARG A 159 -9.42 12.96 -0.53
CA ARG A 159 -8.36 13.92 -0.87
C ARG A 159 -7.52 14.40 0.33
N GLY A 160 -8.04 14.27 1.54
CA GLY A 160 -7.34 14.67 2.76
C GLY A 160 -6.27 13.68 3.22
N ASP A 161 -6.31 12.44 2.74
CA ASP A 161 -5.42 11.37 3.16
C ASP A 161 -4.37 11.00 2.07
N ILE A 162 -4.28 11.78 0.98
CA ILE A 162 -3.34 11.54 -0.12
C ILE A 162 -2.36 12.70 -0.20
N HIS A 163 -1.06 12.37 -0.25
CA HIS A 163 -0.02 13.39 -0.43
C HIS A 163 0.67 13.30 -1.79
N TYR A 164 0.71 12.11 -2.40
CA TYR A 164 1.40 11.90 -3.66
C TYR A 164 0.61 10.98 -4.58
N VAL A 165 0.59 11.33 -5.85
CA VAL A 165 0.12 10.48 -6.94
C VAL A 165 1.28 10.23 -7.89
N VAL A 166 1.60 8.96 -8.13
CA VAL A 166 2.73 8.54 -8.95
C VAL A 166 2.22 7.78 -10.17
N THR A 167 2.63 8.21 -11.34
CA THR A 167 2.38 7.54 -12.60
C THR A 167 3.68 7.33 -13.36
N GLU A 168 3.61 6.73 -14.55
CA GLU A 168 4.74 6.61 -15.47
C GLU A 168 5.29 7.96 -15.95
N TYR A 169 4.55 9.04 -15.78
CA TYR A 169 4.96 10.40 -16.17
C TYR A 169 5.58 11.21 -15.03
N GLY A 170 5.50 10.74 -13.81
CA GLY A 170 6.08 11.43 -12.65
C GLY A 170 5.20 11.43 -11.42
N VAL A 171 5.44 12.43 -10.57
CA VAL A 171 4.82 12.58 -9.24
C VAL A 171 4.07 13.90 -9.18
N ALA A 172 2.84 13.83 -8.70
CA ALA A 172 2.00 14.99 -8.38
C ALA A 172 1.62 14.95 -6.90
#